data_f42899046571d6fe38c34b15334138d3
#
_entry.id   f42899046571d6fe38c34b15334138d3
#
_cell.length_a   1.000
_cell.length_b   1.000
_cell.length_c   1.000
_cell.angle_alpha   90.00
_cell.angle_beta   90.00
_cell.angle_gamma   90.00
#
_symmetry.space_group_name_H-M   'P 1'
#
loop_
_entity.id
_entity.type
_entity.pdbx_description
1 polymer ?
#
loop_
_entity_poly.entity_id
_entity_poly.type
_entity_poly.pdbx_seq_one_letter_code
_entity_poly.pdbx_strand_id
1 'polypeptide(L)'
;MRFEGIKKVLDGHFINRYDITYTTEDNRTKVYEIISRNDNVSSLADLHNDRPDGVVIVATDIDGGKILINKEYRMSVGDYVYNFPAGLIDEGETAEVAAKRELKEETGLNLIRIDDKLYDSYSAIGFSNETNQVVIGKAEGTFSKSTSTMEEITASWYTKEEVKELLKNCRFAARTQAFCYMWAKG
;
A
#
# COMPACT_ATOMS: atom_id res chain seq x y z
N MET A 1 -21.81 4.30 -18.64
CA MET A 1 -20.47 4.28 -19.28
C MET A 1 -20.31 2.99 -20.07
N ARG A 2 -20.02 3.05 -21.39
CA ARG A 2 -19.73 1.89 -22.23
C ARG A 2 -18.23 1.88 -22.53
N PHE A 3 -17.56 0.77 -22.27
CA PHE A 3 -16.16 0.58 -22.59
C PHE A 3 -15.95 0.42 -24.09
N GLU A 4 -14.93 1.09 -24.65
CA GLU A 4 -14.60 1.04 -26.08
C GLU A 4 -13.22 0.44 -26.35
N GLY A 5 -12.27 0.57 -25.42
CA GLY A 5 -10.96 -0.01 -25.57
C GLY A 5 -9.92 0.57 -24.62
N ILE A 6 -8.75 -0.08 -24.60
CA ILE A 6 -7.56 0.32 -23.85
C ILE A 6 -6.37 0.40 -24.81
N LYS A 7 -5.54 1.40 -24.63
CA LYS A 7 -4.29 1.57 -25.38
C LYS A 7 -3.14 1.85 -24.42
N LYS A 8 -2.06 1.04 -24.49
CA LYS A 8 -0.79 1.38 -23.84
C LYS A 8 -0.19 2.60 -24.52
N VAL A 9 0.12 3.63 -23.75
CA VAL A 9 0.65 4.91 -24.24
C VAL A 9 2.12 5.07 -23.89
N LEU A 10 2.54 4.54 -22.75
CA LEU A 10 3.92 4.57 -22.29
C LEU A 10 4.29 3.23 -21.69
N ASP A 11 5.43 2.70 -22.11
CA ASP A 11 6.06 1.49 -21.59
C ASP A 11 7.18 1.92 -20.63
N GLY A 12 6.92 1.80 -19.32
CA GLY A 12 7.85 2.16 -18.27
C GLY A 12 8.56 0.93 -17.72
N HIS A 13 9.62 1.14 -16.94
CA HIS A 13 10.37 0.04 -16.33
C HIS A 13 9.59 -0.68 -15.21
N PHE A 14 8.82 0.06 -14.41
CA PHE A 14 8.07 -0.46 -13.26
C PHE A 14 6.56 -0.24 -13.38
N ILE A 15 6.15 0.76 -14.14
CA ILE A 15 4.75 1.12 -14.33
C ILE A 15 4.54 1.55 -15.77
N ASN A 16 3.39 1.15 -16.31
CA ASN A 16 2.96 1.49 -17.66
C ASN A 16 1.81 2.49 -17.60
N ARG A 17 1.69 3.36 -18.59
CA ARG A 17 0.54 4.24 -18.74
C ARG A 17 -0.40 3.71 -19.82
N TYR A 18 -1.68 3.71 -19.50
CA TYR A 18 -2.77 3.34 -20.43
C TYR A 18 -3.81 4.43 -20.51
N ASP A 19 -4.37 4.59 -21.72
CA ASP A 19 -5.56 5.38 -21.98
C ASP A 19 -6.74 4.44 -22.19
N ILE A 20 -7.77 4.58 -21.35
CA ILE A 20 -9.01 3.81 -21.44
C ILE A 20 -10.08 4.70 -22.08
N THR A 21 -10.67 4.23 -23.16
CA THR A 21 -11.73 4.96 -23.87
C THR A 21 -13.10 4.44 -23.47
N TYR A 22 -13.98 5.35 -23.09
CA TYR A 22 -15.37 5.10 -22.77
C TYR A 22 -16.29 5.99 -23.61
N THR A 23 -17.49 5.51 -23.89
CA THR A 23 -18.63 6.32 -24.33
C THR A 23 -19.55 6.61 -23.14
N THR A 24 -19.83 7.87 -22.89
CA THR A 24 -20.73 8.33 -21.81
C THR A 24 -22.19 8.08 -22.17
N GLU A 25 -23.12 8.24 -21.21
CA GLU A 25 -24.57 8.08 -21.44
C GLU A 25 -25.12 9.07 -22.46
N ASP A 26 -24.53 10.26 -22.57
CA ASP A 26 -24.86 11.29 -23.55
C ASP A 26 -24.04 11.18 -24.85
N ASN A 27 -23.49 9.99 -25.14
CA ASN A 27 -22.74 9.62 -26.34
C ASN A 27 -21.47 10.44 -26.61
N ARG A 28 -20.83 10.98 -25.59
CA ARG A 28 -19.52 11.63 -25.72
C ARG A 28 -18.41 10.64 -25.47
N THR A 29 -17.29 10.80 -26.15
CA THR A 29 -16.05 10.05 -25.88
C THR A 29 -15.35 10.61 -24.65
N LYS A 30 -14.97 9.73 -23.72
CA LYS A 30 -14.13 10.06 -22.57
C LYS A 30 -12.89 9.17 -22.57
N VAL A 31 -11.71 9.78 -22.57
CA VAL A 31 -10.45 9.10 -22.33
C VAL A 31 -10.10 9.25 -20.86
N TYR A 32 -9.73 8.13 -20.22
CA TYR A 32 -9.33 8.07 -18.83
C TYR A 32 -7.91 7.52 -18.72
N GLU A 33 -7.00 8.30 -18.15
CA GLU A 33 -5.60 7.96 -18.03
C GLU A 33 -5.37 7.19 -16.74
N ILE A 34 -4.70 6.03 -16.85
CA ILE A 34 -4.28 5.23 -15.68
C ILE A 34 -2.82 4.83 -15.79
N ILE A 35 -2.26 4.45 -14.65
CA ILE A 35 -1.01 3.69 -14.55
C ILE A 35 -1.31 2.29 -14.04
N SER A 36 -0.51 1.31 -14.47
CA SER A 36 -0.60 -0.09 -14.06
C SER A 36 0.78 -0.73 -13.98
N ARG A 37 0.96 -1.69 -13.07
CA ARG A 37 2.13 -2.58 -13.05
C ARG A 37 1.99 -3.71 -14.07
N ASN A 38 0.77 -3.99 -14.53
CA ASN A 38 0.53 -5.02 -15.53
C ASN A 38 0.96 -4.52 -16.92
N ASP A 39 1.82 -5.30 -17.57
CA ASP A 39 2.36 -5.00 -18.91
C ASP A 39 1.34 -5.19 -20.03
N ASN A 40 0.27 -5.95 -19.79
CA ASN A 40 -0.67 -6.39 -20.82
C ASN A 40 -2.13 -6.08 -20.46
N VAL A 41 -2.45 -4.82 -20.27
CA VAL A 41 -3.84 -4.38 -20.06
C VAL A 41 -4.48 -4.09 -21.41
N SER A 42 -5.41 -4.92 -21.84
CA SER A 42 -6.08 -4.85 -23.14
C SER A 42 -7.61 -4.91 -23.07
N SER A 43 -8.16 -5.34 -21.93
CA SER A 43 -9.59 -5.51 -21.69
C SER A 43 -10.00 -4.98 -20.31
N LEU A 44 -11.31 -4.87 -20.06
CA LEU A 44 -11.82 -4.55 -18.72
C LEU A 44 -11.42 -5.59 -17.66
N ALA A 45 -11.33 -6.85 -18.06
CA ALA A 45 -10.92 -7.91 -17.14
C ALA A 45 -9.49 -7.68 -16.63
N ASP A 46 -8.58 -7.20 -17.49
CA ASP A 46 -7.18 -6.96 -17.13
C ASP A 46 -6.99 -5.77 -16.18
N LEU A 47 -8.03 -4.96 -15.96
CA LEU A 47 -8.03 -3.90 -14.94
C LEU A 47 -8.23 -4.45 -13.52
N HIS A 48 -8.70 -5.70 -13.41
CA HIS A 48 -8.87 -6.40 -12.16
C HIS A 48 -7.73 -7.40 -12.02
N ASN A 49 -6.90 -7.21 -11.00
CA ASN A 49 -5.81 -8.14 -10.74
C ASN A 49 -6.37 -9.44 -10.13
N ASP A 50 -5.88 -10.60 -10.59
CA ASP A 50 -6.24 -11.91 -10.02
C ASP A 50 -5.70 -12.11 -8.60
N ARG A 51 -4.68 -11.33 -8.24
CA ARG A 51 -4.06 -11.31 -6.90
C ARG A 51 -3.65 -9.87 -6.56
N PRO A 52 -3.54 -9.52 -5.27
CA PRO A 52 -3.03 -8.21 -4.87
C PRO A 52 -1.57 -8.04 -5.29
N ASP A 53 -1.22 -6.81 -5.70
CA ASP A 53 0.15 -6.44 -6.07
C ASP A 53 1.06 -6.32 -4.84
N GLY A 54 0.49 -5.89 -3.73
CA GLY A 54 1.25 -5.65 -2.51
C GLY A 54 0.50 -6.02 -1.24
N VAL A 55 1.24 -5.98 -0.14
CA VAL A 55 0.73 -6.18 1.22
C VAL A 55 1.01 -4.96 2.08
N VAL A 56 0.08 -4.65 2.98
CA VAL A 56 0.22 -3.63 4.02
C VAL A 56 0.09 -4.28 5.38
N ILE A 57 1.00 -3.99 6.29
CA ILE A 57 1.07 -4.64 7.58
C ILE A 57 0.65 -3.65 8.68
N VAL A 58 -0.50 -3.92 9.30
CA VAL A 58 -0.96 -3.21 10.50
C VAL A 58 -0.57 -4.05 11.71
N ALA A 59 0.54 -3.69 12.35
CA ALA A 59 1.03 -4.43 13.51
C ALA A 59 0.93 -3.61 14.80
N THR A 60 0.48 -4.28 15.87
CA THR A 60 0.61 -3.77 17.24
C THR A 60 1.69 -4.56 17.98
N ASP A 61 2.17 -4.00 19.10
CA ASP A 61 2.96 -4.75 20.06
C ASP A 61 2.12 -5.87 20.70
N ILE A 62 2.76 -6.73 21.47
CA ILE A 62 2.10 -7.90 22.11
C ILE A 62 0.90 -7.48 22.95
N ASP A 63 1.06 -6.41 23.72
CA ASP A 63 0.01 -5.89 24.62
C ASP A 63 -1.09 -5.12 23.88
N GLY A 64 -0.85 -4.72 22.62
CA GLY A 64 -1.79 -3.94 21.82
C GLY A 64 -1.85 -2.45 22.18
N GLY A 65 -0.91 -2.00 23.02
CA GLY A 65 -0.84 -0.60 23.48
C GLY A 65 -0.15 0.34 22.50
N LYS A 66 0.63 -0.20 21.58
CA LYS A 66 1.37 0.56 20.58
C LYS A 66 1.14 0.02 19.19
N ILE A 67 1.18 0.91 18.21
CA ILE A 67 1.09 0.59 16.78
C ILE A 67 2.42 0.87 16.09
N LEU A 68 2.78 0.02 15.14
CA LEU A 68 3.98 0.17 14.34
C LEU A 68 3.72 1.11 13.18
N ILE A 69 4.58 2.12 13.02
CA ILE A 69 4.52 3.04 11.89
C ILE A 69 5.94 3.31 11.40
N ASN A 70 6.13 3.31 10.10
CA ASN A 70 7.34 3.73 9.41
C ASN A 70 7.29 5.23 9.13
N LYS A 71 8.40 5.92 9.38
CA LYS A 71 8.71 7.21 8.76
C LYS A 71 9.62 6.91 7.57
N GLU A 72 9.11 7.08 6.36
CA GLU A 72 9.80 6.71 5.12
C GLU A 72 9.95 7.89 4.17
N TYR A 73 11.10 8.00 3.49
CA TYR A 73 11.28 8.97 2.43
C TYR A 73 10.62 8.47 1.15
N ARG A 74 9.63 9.22 0.66
CA ARG A 74 8.90 8.86 -0.58
C ARG A 74 9.37 9.72 -1.72
N MET A 75 10.12 9.13 -2.64
CA MET A 75 10.68 9.82 -3.82
C MET A 75 9.62 10.51 -4.67
N SER A 76 8.41 9.95 -4.73
CA SER A 76 7.29 10.51 -5.50
C SER A 76 6.78 11.86 -4.98
N VAL A 77 7.05 12.17 -3.71
CA VAL A 77 6.67 13.47 -3.07
C VAL A 77 7.88 14.26 -2.57
N GLY A 78 9.09 13.68 -2.63
CA GLY A 78 10.33 14.32 -2.20
C GLY A 78 10.38 14.66 -0.71
N ASP A 79 9.68 13.90 0.14
CA ASP A 79 9.55 14.19 1.56
C ASP A 79 9.30 12.90 2.38
N TYR A 80 9.44 13.01 3.70
CA TYR A 80 9.11 11.94 4.62
C TYR A 80 7.61 11.85 4.87
N VAL A 81 7.09 10.62 4.85
CA VAL A 81 5.68 10.30 5.06
C VAL A 81 5.58 9.20 6.12
N TYR A 82 4.58 9.28 6.98
CA TYR A 82 4.24 8.20 7.90
C TYR A 82 3.34 7.19 7.21
N ASN A 83 3.73 5.92 7.24
CA ASN A 83 3.02 4.83 6.58
C ASN A 83 3.14 3.54 7.40
N PHE A 84 2.24 2.60 7.16
CA PHE A 84 2.43 1.22 7.63
C PHE A 84 3.53 0.53 6.81
N PRO A 85 4.27 -0.42 7.39
CA PRO A 85 5.14 -1.31 6.62
C PRO A 85 4.37 -1.94 5.47
N ALA A 86 4.96 -1.97 4.28
CA ALA A 86 4.29 -2.42 3.07
C ALA A 86 5.29 -2.74 1.98
N GLY A 87 5.02 -3.78 1.18
CA GLY A 87 5.85 -4.11 0.04
C GLY A 87 5.11 -4.93 -1.00
N LEU A 88 5.78 -5.29 -2.07
CA LEU A 88 5.21 -6.11 -3.13
C LEU A 88 5.13 -7.57 -2.71
N ILE A 89 4.15 -8.28 -3.24
CA ILE A 89 4.02 -9.72 -3.09
C ILE A 89 4.73 -10.37 -4.26
N ASP A 90 5.81 -11.10 -3.99
CA ASP A 90 6.58 -11.79 -5.01
C ASP A 90 5.81 -12.95 -5.66
N GLU A 91 6.30 -13.40 -6.82
CA GLU A 91 5.68 -14.53 -7.52
C GLU A 91 5.73 -15.79 -6.64
N GLY A 92 4.56 -16.41 -6.45
CA GLY A 92 4.40 -17.59 -5.61
C GLY A 92 4.26 -17.33 -4.11
N GLU A 93 4.38 -16.08 -3.65
CA GLU A 93 4.08 -15.72 -2.26
C GLU A 93 2.59 -15.55 -2.01
N THR A 94 2.18 -15.82 -0.78
CA THR A 94 0.89 -15.34 -0.23
C THR A 94 1.10 -14.00 0.48
N ALA A 95 0.04 -13.25 0.70
CA ALA A 95 0.12 -11.97 1.43
C ALA A 95 0.69 -12.15 2.85
N GLU A 96 0.41 -13.28 3.52
CA GLU A 96 0.94 -13.56 4.85
C GLU A 96 2.45 -13.82 4.85
N VAL A 97 2.97 -14.48 3.79
CA VAL A 97 4.41 -14.71 3.62
C VAL A 97 5.10 -13.40 3.33
N ALA A 98 4.59 -12.64 2.36
CA ALA A 98 5.10 -11.31 2.01
C ALA A 98 5.08 -10.36 3.23
N ALA A 99 3.99 -10.36 4.03
CA ALA A 99 3.88 -9.54 5.23
C ALA A 99 4.99 -9.84 6.25
N LYS A 100 5.31 -11.12 6.46
CA LYS A 100 6.38 -11.51 7.38
C LYS A 100 7.75 -11.10 6.86
N ARG A 101 8.00 -11.28 5.56
CA ARG A 101 9.25 -10.89 4.90
C ARG A 101 9.44 -9.37 4.93
N GLU A 102 8.48 -8.61 4.45
CA GLU A 102 8.54 -7.14 4.37
C GLU A 102 8.71 -6.52 5.77
N LEU A 103 7.92 -6.97 6.76
CA LEU A 103 8.08 -6.49 8.13
C LEU A 103 9.50 -6.71 8.66
N LYS A 104 10.06 -7.89 8.38
CA LYS A 104 11.42 -8.23 8.79
C LYS A 104 12.47 -7.36 8.09
N GLU A 105 12.33 -7.16 6.79
CA GLU A 105 13.25 -6.40 5.95
C GLU A 105 13.25 -4.90 6.29
N GLU A 106 12.08 -4.31 6.46
CA GLU A 106 11.94 -2.89 6.73
C GLU A 106 12.24 -2.50 8.19
N THR A 107 11.94 -3.39 9.13
CA THR A 107 11.91 -3.01 10.55
C THR A 107 12.81 -3.86 11.48
N GLY A 108 13.18 -5.06 11.03
CA GLY A 108 13.85 -6.06 11.88
C GLY A 108 12.92 -6.86 12.79
N LEU A 109 11.64 -6.49 12.88
CA LEU A 109 10.67 -7.19 13.73
C LEU A 109 10.16 -8.48 13.08
N ASN A 110 9.54 -9.34 13.89
CA ASN A 110 8.89 -10.56 13.43
C ASN A 110 7.38 -10.44 13.63
N LEU A 111 6.59 -10.70 12.57
CA LEU A 111 5.14 -10.85 12.66
C LEU A 111 4.83 -12.21 13.29
N ILE A 112 4.56 -12.23 14.60
CA ILE A 112 4.40 -13.45 15.39
C ILE A 112 2.99 -14.00 15.37
N ARG A 113 2.01 -13.15 15.09
CA ARG A 113 0.60 -13.53 15.01
C ARG A 113 -0.11 -12.69 13.95
N ILE A 114 -0.92 -13.34 13.15
CA ILE A 114 -1.88 -12.70 12.24
C ILE A 114 -3.24 -12.85 12.89
N ASP A 115 -3.89 -11.72 13.16
CA ASP A 115 -5.21 -11.65 13.78
C ASP A 115 -6.31 -11.58 12.73
N ASP A 116 -6.04 -10.89 11.60
CA ASP A 116 -7.00 -10.73 10.51
C ASP A 116 -6.31 -10.45 9.18
N LYS A 117 -7.04 -10.65 8.08
CA LYS A 117 -6.63 -10.35 6.72
C LYS A 117 -7.83 -9.78 5.97
N LEU A 118 -7.71 -8.54 5.52
CA LEU A 118 -8.78 -7.89 4.79
C LEU A 118 -8.76 -8.30 3.31
N TYR A 119 -9.92 -8.17 2.65
CA TYR A 119 -10.00 -8.33 1.21
C TYR A 119 -9.21 -7.24 0.48
N ASP A 120 -8.86 -7.48 -0.77
CA ASP A 120 -8.03 -6.59 -1.57
C ASP A 120 -8.68 -5.20 -1.72
N SER A 121 -7.85 -4.19 -1.64
CA SER A 121 -8.26 -2.79 -1.76
C SER A 121 -7.35 -2.04 -2.72
N TYR A 122 -7.90 -1.09 -3.44
CA TYR A 122 -7.13 -0.25 -4.36
C TYR A 122 -6.29 0.78 -3.61
N SER A 123 -5.04 0.94 -4.03
CA SER A 123 -4.11 1.93 -3.45
C SER A 123 -4.46 3.37 -3.86
N ALA A 124 -4.79 3.58 -5.13
CA ALA A 124 -5.00 4.90 -5.71
C ALA A 124 -6.03 4.84 -6.85
N ILE A 125 -7.26 4.44 -6.53
CA ILE A 125 -8.34 4.13 -7.47
C ILE A 125 -8.65 5.26 -8.48
N GLY A 126 -8.23 6.49 -8.20
CA GLY A 126 -8.42 7.62 -9.12
C GLY A 126 -7.53 7.59 -10.36
N PHE A 127 -6.44 6.81 -10.37
CA PHE A 127 -5.51 6.77 -11.51
C PHE A 127 -4.69 5.47 -11.62
N SER A 128 -4.89 4.50 -10.73
CA SER A 128 -4.17 3.22 -10.75
C SER A 128 -5.13 2.07 -10.42
N ASN A 129 -4.84 0.90 -11.00
CA ASN A 129 -5.50 -0.36 -10.64
C ASN A 129 -4.68 -1.18 -9.64
N GLU A 130 -3.61 -0.62 -9.06
CA GLU A 130 -2.80 -1.29 -8.04
C GLU A 130 -3.66 -1.64 -6.82
N THR A 131 -3.57 -2.90 -6.39
CA THR A 131 -4.28 -3.43 -5.22
C THR A 131 -3.32 -3.87 -4.13
N ASN A 132 -3.79 -3.75 -2.88
CA ASN A 132 -3.07 -4.27 -1.72
C ASN A 132 -3.99 -5.07 -0.83
N GLN A 133 -3.43 -6.10 -0.20
CA GLN A 133 -4.08 -6.83 0.88
C GLN A 133 -3.53 -6.33 2.23
N VAL A 134 -4.41 -6.10 3.20
CA VAL A 134 -4.02 -5.68 4.54
C VAL A 134 -3.95 -6.89 5.45
N VAL A 135 -2.79 -7.07 6.10
CA VAL A 135 -2.57 -8.09 7.13
C VAL A 135 -2.47 -7.39 8.48
N ILE A 136 -3.32 -7.80 9.42
CA ILE A 136 -3.40 -7.22 10.77
C ILE A 136 -2.86 -8.25 11.77
N GLY A 137 -1.98 -7.81 12.68
CA GLY A 137 -1.40 -8.75 13.61
C GLY A 137 -0.55 -8.13 14.70
N LYS A 138 0.26 -8.98 15.32
CA LYS A 138 1.18 -8.61 16.39
C LYS A 138 2.61 -8.88 15.98
N ALA A 139 3.48 -7.94 16.34
CA ALA A 139 4.91 -8.06 16.05
C ALA A 139 5.75 -7.86 17.32
N GLU A 140 6.92 -8.48 17.32
CA GLU A 140 7.92 -8.36 18.37
C GLU A 140 9.35 -8.45 17.81
N GLY A 141 10.31 -8.12 18.62
CA GLY A 141 11.74 -8.23 18.29
C GLY A 141 12.48 -6.91 18.52
N THR A 142 13.63 -6.80 17.90
CA THR A 142 14.49 -5.62 17.99
C THR A 142 14.53 -4.92 16.65
N PHE A 143 14.33 -3.62 16.66
CA PHE A 143 14.45 -2.80 15.44
C PHE A 143 15.86 -2.93 14.84
N SER A 144 15.90 -3.05 13.53
CA SER A 144 17.12 -2.90 12.73
C SER A 144 16.87 -1.94 11.58
N LYS A 145 17.93 -1.49 10.97
CA LYS A 145 17.81 -0.71 9.72
C LYS A 145 17.18 -1.59 8.64
N SER A 146 16.44 -0.97 7.72
CA SER A 146 15.97 -1.63 6.51
C SER A 146 17.13 -2.32 5.78
N THR A 147 16.89 -3.50 5.26
CA THR A 147 17.87 -4.23 4.45
C THR A 147 17.98 -3.65 3.03
N SER A 148 17.00 -2.87 2.59
CA SER A 148 17.04 -2.13 1.33
C SER A 148 17.94 -0.92 1.45
N THR A 149 18.94 -0.81 0.56
CA THR A 149 19.79 0.37 0.45
C THR A 149 19.16 1.50 -0.36
N MET A 150 18.02 1.23 -0.99
CA MET A 150 17.27 2.17 -1.84
C MET A 150 16.12 2.86 -1.09
N GLU A 151 15.91 2.51 0.17
CA GLU A 151 14.80 2.99 0.99
C GLU A 151 15.30 3.59 2.29
N GLU A 152 14.87 4.81 2.58
CA GLU A 152 15.15 5.47 3.85
C GLU A 152 13.94 5.29 4.77
N ILE A 153 13.97 4.24 5.59
CA ILE A 153 12.90 3.86 6.51
C ILE A 153 13.39 3.92 7.96
N THR A 154 12.59 4.53 8.82
CA THR A 154 12.75 4.46 10.28
C THR A 154 11.44 3.98 10.90
N ALA A 155 11.43 2.74 11.38
CA ALA A 155 10.30 2.14 12.05
C ALA A 155 10.29 2.46 13.54
N SER A 156 9.11 2.70 14.12
CA SER A 156 8.95 2.92 15.56
C SER A 156 7.58 2.48 16.06
N TRP A 157 7.53 2.12 17.33
CA TRP A 157 6.30 1.92 18.07
C TRP A 157 5.75 3.26 18.56
N TYR A 158 4.46 3.50 18.35
CA TYR A 158 3.77 4.71 18.78
C TYR A 158 2.57 4.36 19.67
N THR A 159 2.44 5.06 20.78
CA THR A 159 1.25 5.07 21.64
C THR A 159 0.11 5.84 20.97
N LYS A 160 -1.12 5.68 21.49
CA LYS A 160 -2.28 6.45 21.00
C LYS A 160 -2.06 7.97 21.10
N GLU A 161 -1.42 8.42 22.16
CA GLU A 161 -1.12 9.84 22.40
C GLU A 161 -0.12 10.37 21.37
N GLU A 162 0.96 9.64 21.12
CA GLU A 162 1.95 10.00 20.09
C GLU A 162 1.33 10.02 18.70
N VAL A 163 0.49 9.05 18.36
CA VAL A 163 -0.26 9.04 17.08
C VAL A 163 -1.15 10.27 16.95
N LYS A 164 -1.86 10.66 18.01
CA LYS A 164 -2.68 11.89 18.00
C LYS A 164 -1.85 13.15 17.69
N GLU A 165 -0.63 13.23 18.20
CA GLU A 165 0.27 14.37 17.92
C GLU A 165 0.81 14.31 16.49
N LEU A 166 1.22 13.14 16.00
CA LEU A 166 1.66 12.97 14.61
C LEU A 166 0.58 13.38 13.61
N LEU A 167 -0.68 12.97 13.86
CA LEU A 167 -1.82 13.28 12.99
C LEU A 167 -2.10 14.79 12.84
N LYS A 168 -1.64 15.62 13.77
CA LYS A 168 -1.82 17.08 13.68
C LYS A 168 -0.79 17.78 12.79
N ASN A 169 0.43 17.21 12.69
CA ASN A 169 1.58 17.95 12.19
C ASN A 169 2.38 17.22 11.11
N CYS A 170 2.08 15.95 10.85
CA CYS A 170 2.84 15.12 9.92
C CYS A 170 2.01 14.66 8.74
N ARG A 171 2.69 14.38 7.62
CA ARG A 171 2.07 13.78 6.43
C ARG A 171 2.03 12.27 6.55
N PHE A 172 0.91 11.70 6.15
CA PHE A 172 0.64 10.27 6.17
C PHE A 172 0.21 9.76 4.79
N ALA A 173 0.43 8.47 4.53
CA ALA A 173 -0.35 7.77 3.53
C ALA A 173 -1.82 7.72 3.96
N ALA A 174 -2.76 7.93 3.05
CA ALA A 174 -4.18 8.15 3.37
C ALA A 174 -4.81 7.00 4.19
N ARG A 175 -4.54 5.74 3.81
CA ARG A 175 -5.03 4.56 4.55
C ARG A 175 -4.47 4.49 5.97
N THR A 176 -3.19 4.80 6.13
CA THR A 176 -2.53 4.82 7.44
C THR A 176 -3.09 5.94 8.30
N GLN A 177 -3.32 7.14 7.74
CA GLN A 177 -3.93 8.25 8.46
C GLN A 177 -5.32 7.88 8.99
N ALA A 178 -6.17 7.34 8.14
CA ALA A 178 -7.53 6.97 8.52
C ALA A 178 -7.55 5.89 9.60
N PHE A 179 -6.74 4.84 9.45
CA PHE A 179 -6.64 3.78 10.45
C PHE A 179 -6.10 4.31 11.78
N CYS A 180 -5.00 5.06 11.75
CA CYS A 180 -4.38 5.64 12.93
C CYS A 180 -5.33 6.57 13.69
N TYR A 181 -6.13 7.36 12.96
CA TYR A 181 -7.14 8.22 13.57
C TYR A 181 -8.20 7.40 14.35
N MET A 182 -8.72 6.33 13.75
CA MET A 182 -9.71 5.47 14.40
C MET A 182 -9.10 4.71 15.59
N TRP A 183 -7.92 4.13 15.40
CA TRP A 183 -7.21 3.38 16.44
C TRP A 183 -6.86 4.26 17.65
N ALA A 184 -6.41 5.49 17.43
CA ALA A 184 -6.04 6.40 18.50
C ALA A 184 -7.24 6.96 19.27
N LYS A 185 -8.46 6.89 18.72
CA LYS A 185 -9.69 7.34 19.37
C LYS A 185 -10.43 6.26 20.15
N GLY A 186 -10.33 4.99 19.74
CA GLY A 186 -10.89 3.84 20.46
C GLY A 186 -9.98 3.42 21.59
#